data_54f553ee00f387c9694c7f8574a5172a
#
_entry.id   54f553ee00f387c9694c7f8574a5172a
#
_cell.length_a   1.000
_cell.length_b   1.000
_cell.length_c   1.000
_cell.angle_alpha   90.00
_cell.angle_beta   90.00
_cell.angle_gamma   90.00
#
_symmetry.space_group_name_H-M   'P 1'
#
loop_
_entity.id
_entity.type
_entity.pdbx_description
1 polymer ?
#
loop_
_entity_poly.entity_id
_entity_poly.type
_entity_poly.pdbx_seq_one_letter_code
_entity_poly.pdbx_strand_id
1 'polypeptide(L)'
;MTEQWMMKMVGQALEELLVETYHQNCLRIGVIESYKYMEANPHRVVLCVLASEKETEGDIMLQMDLIQLKDMCYKKNVSIMCSTDMRRLAELVNVDDISGNEASRDLHCILVTIPPVKPLPRQALQILSSFCEESRRRDSSVHCLCSYRYPSRSCCCCCRCCK
;
A
#
# COMPACT_ATOMS: atom_id res chain seq x y z
N MET A 1 -7.59 -19.59 -13.43
CA MET A 1 -7.40 -18.14 -13.30
C MET A 1 -6.00 -17.77 -13.70
N THR A 2 -5.87 -16.82 -14.59
CA THR A 2 -4.56 -16.28 -14.94
C THR A 2 -4.09 -15.31 -13.86
N GLU A 3 -2.80 -15.23 -13.65
CA GLU A 3 -2.17 -14.31 -12.73
C GLU A 3 -2.57 -12.85 -13.01
N GLN A 4 -2.70 -12.49 -14.28
CA GLN A 4 -3.16 -11.17 -14.71
C GLN A 4 -4.56 -10.83 -14.22
N TRP A 5 -5.46 -11.81 -14.23
CA TRP A 5 -6.84 -11.60 -13.77
C TRP A 5 -6.89 -11.37 -12.26
N MET A 6 -6.11 -12.15 -11.51
CA MET A 6 -5.97 -11.99 -10.07
C MET A 6 -5.41 -10.60 -9.72
N MET A 7 -4.36 -10.15 -10.41
CA MET A 7 -3.77 -8.84 -10.20
C MET A 7 -4.76 -7.70 -10.51
N LYS A 8 -5.58 -7.88 -11.53
CA LYS A 8 -6.65 -6.92 -11.85
C LYS A 8 -7.68 -6.83 -10.73
N MET A 9 -8.13 -7.96 -10.21
CA MET A 9 -9.07 -7.98 -9.09
C MET A 9 -8.50 -7.33 -7.83
N VAL A 10 -7.25 -7.63 -7.51
CA VAL A 10 -6.56 -7.04 -6.36
C VAL A 10 -6.41 -5.53 -6.52
N GLY A 11 -6.04 -5.08 -7.72
CA GLY A 11 -5.95 -3.65 -8.03
C GLY A 11 -7.27 -2.91 -7.86
N GLN A 12 -8.35 -3.48 -8.37
CA GLN A 12 -9.70 -2.92 -8.22
C GLN A 12 -10.15 -2.90 -6.75
N ALA A 13 -9.88 -3.96 -6.01
CA ALA A 13 -10.20 -4.03 -4.59
C ALA A 13 -9.44 -2.96 -3.79
N LEU A 14 -8.17 -2.75 -4.10
CA LEU A 14 -7.38 -1.70 -3.47
C LEU A 14 -7.93 -0.31 -3.78
N GLU A 15 -8.24 -0.03 -5.04
CA GLU A 15 -8.83 1.25 -5.45
C GLU A 15 -10.14 1.52 -4.71
N GLU A 16 -11.03 0.55 -4.64
CA GLU A 16 -12.29 0.64 -3.92
C GLU A 16 -12.08 0.92 -2.44
N LEU A 17 -11.15 0.21 -1.82
CA LEU A 17 -10.84 0.41 -0.41
C LEU A 17 -10.28 1.81 -0.14
N LEU A 18 -9.38 2.29 -0.97
CA LEU A 18 -8.78 3.62 -0.82
C LEU A 18 -9.81 4.74 -0.98
N VAL A 19 -10.68 4.65 -1.97
CA VAL A 19 -11.74 5.64 -2.19
C VAL A 19 -12.69 5.67 -1.00
N GLU A 20 -13.14 4.54 -0.53
CA GLU A 20 -14.06 4.46 0.61
C GLU A 20 -13.43 4.98 1.89
N THR A 21 -12.19 4.63 2.16
CA THR A 21 -11.47 5.10 3.35
C THR A 21 -11.12 6.58 3.27
N TYR A 22 -10.87 7.10 2.09
CA TYR A 22 -10.68 8.53 1.88
C TYR A 22 -11.94 9.32 2.26
N HIS A 23 -13.09 8.88 1.79
CA HIS A 23 -14.38 9.52 2.13
C HIS A 23 -14.68 9.52 3.63
N GLN A 24 -14.15 8.58 4.37
CA GLN A 24 -14.33 8.48 5.81
C GLN A 24 -13.17 9.09 6.63
N ASN A 25 -12.24 9.77 5.98
CA ASN A 25 -11.04 10.35 6.60
C ASN A 25 -10.19 9.33 7.37
N CYS A 26 -10.10 8.12 6.85
CA CYS A 26 -9.37 7.01 7.47
C CYS A 26 -8.07 6.66 6.77
N LEU A 27 -7.55 7.55 5.93
CA LEU A 27 -6.23 7.40 5.31
C LEU A 27 -5.21 8.27 6.01
N ARG A 28 -4.01 7.71 6.18
CA ARG A 28 -2.80 8.45 6.58
C ARG A 28 -1.83 8.38 5.42
N ILE A 29 -1.42 9.54 4.93
CA ILE A 29 -0.55 9.63 3.76
C ILE A 29 0.78 10.23 4.18
N GLY A 30 1.85 9.58 3.76
CA GLY A 30 3.21 9.97 4.11
C GLY A 30 3.91 8.95 5.00
N VAL A 31 5.22 8.83 4.83
CA VAL A 31 6.04 7.85 5.57
C VAL A 31 6.09 8.19 7.07
N ILE A 32 6.38 9.44 7.39
CA ILE A 32 6.50 9.89 8.79
C ILE A 32 5.15 9.83 9.49
N GLU A 33 4.11 10.31 8.84
CA GLU A 33 2.75 10.30 9.39
C GLU A 33 2.26 8.87 9.65
N SER A 34 2.51 7.97 8.71
CA SER A 34 2.15 6.55 8.84
C SER A 34 2.92 5.86 9.95
N TYR A 35 4.22 6.16 10.06
CA TYR A 35 5.06 5.63 11.12
C TYR A 35 4.53 6.02 12.51
N LYS A 36 4.28 7.30 12.72
CA LYS A 36 3.76 7.82 13.99
C LYS A 36 2.41 7.21 14.36
N TYR A 37 1.51 7.12 13.38
CA TYR A 37 0.20 6.54 13.60
C TYR A 37 0.29 5.06 13.96
N MET A 38 1.12 4.30 13.24
CA MET A 38 1.28 2.87 13.47
C MET A 38 1.95 2.58 14.82
N GLU A 39 2.88 3.42 15.25
CA GLU A 39 3.50 3.32 16.57
C GLU A 39 2.47 3.49 17.69
N ALA A 40 1.58 4.45 17.55
CA ALA A 40 0.57 4.76 18.56
C ALA A 40 -0.66 3.83 18.50
N ASN A 41 -1.07 3.42 17.30
CA ASN A 41 -2.34 2.71 17.10
C ASN A 41 -2.20 1.51 16.12
N PRO A 42 -1.32 0.55 16.39
CA PRO A 42 -1.07 -0.55 15.44
C PRO A 42 -2.30 -1.43 15.19
N HIS A 43 -3.16 -1.58 16.17
CA HIS A 43 -4.37 -2.40 16.07
C HIS A 43 -5.48 -1.76 15.23
N ARG A 44 -5.35 -0.49 14.88
CA ARG A 44 -6.31 0.21 14.02
C ARG A 44 -5.88 0.24 12.56
N VAL A 45 -4.75 -0.32 12.23
CA VAL A 45 -4.22 -0.34 10.87
C VAL A 45 -4.69 -1.59 10.15
N VAL A 46 -5.30 -1.42 9.00
CA VAL A 46 -5.81 -2.51 8.15
C VAL A 46 -4.76 -2.93 7.13
N LEU A 47 -4.14 -1.95 6.48
CA LEU A 47 -3.24 -2.18 5.36
C LEU A 47 -2.23 -1.04 5.25
N CYS A 48 -1.01 -1.37 4.91
CA CYS A 48 0.04 -0.41 4.59
C CYS A 48 0.43 -0.57 3.13
N VAL A 49 0.23 0.47 2.32
CA VAL A 49 0.61 0.48 0.91
C VAL A 49 1.88 1.32 0.76
N LEU A 50 2.94 0.72 0.25
CA LEU A 50 4.26 1.33 0.12
C LEU A 50 4.67 1.47 -1.33
N ALA A 51 5.47 2.50 -1.61
CA ALA A 51 6.15 2.64 -2.88
C ALA A 51 7.14 1.49 -3.08
N SER A 52 7.23 1.00 -4.31
CA SER A 52 8.20 -0.03 -4.66
C SER A 52 9.63 0.52 -4.67
N GLU A 53 10.60 -0.36 -4.61
CA GLU A 53 12.02 0.02 -4.70
C GLU A 53 12.33 0.81 -5.96
N LYS A 54 11.63 0.51 -7.04
CA LYS A 54 11.80 1.21 -8.31
C LYS A 54 11.40 2.69 -8.24
N GLU A 55 10.36 3.01 -7.47
CA GLU A 55 9.94 4.41 -7.29
C GLU A 55 10.84 5.21 -6.34
N THR A 56 11.63 4.51 -5.53
CA THR A 56 12.53 5.13 -4.56
C THR A 56 13.99 5.05 -4.98
N GLU A 57 14.24 4.64 -6.21
CA GLU A 57 15.60 4.49 -6.75
C GLU A 57 16.37 5.81 -6.64
N GLY A 58 17.57 5.74 -6.09
CA GLY A 58 18.42 6.92 -5.91
C GLY A 58 18.21 7.67 -4.60
N ASP A 59 17.16 7.40 -3.84
CA ASP A 59 16.93 8.03 -2.54
C ASP A 59 17.15 7.03 -1.40
N ILE A 60 18.39 6.96 -0.92
CA ILE A 60 18.81 6.03 0.12
C ILE A 60 18.08 6.28 1.45
N MET A 61 17.89 7.53 1.81
CA MET A 61 17.21 7.89 3.06
C MET A 61 15.76 7.41 3.05
N LEU A 62 15.05 7.65 1.95
CA LEU A 62 13.69 7.19 1.78
C LEU A 62 13.61 5.64 1.80
N GLN A 63 14.54 4.98 1.14
CA GLN A 63 14.61 3.52 1.17
C GLN A 63 14.78 2.97 2.59
N MET A 64 15.64 3.61 3.39
CA MET A 64 15.82 3.23 4.80
C MET A 64 14.56 3.44 5.62
N ASP A 65 13.88 4.55 5.43
CA ASP A 65 12.62 4.85 6.11
C ASP A 65 11.53 3.81 5.76
N LEU A 66 11.45 3.43 4.50
CA LEU A 66 10.50 2.39 4.06
C LEU A 66 10.86 1.00 4.62
N ILE A 67 12.13 0.69 4.74
CA ILE A 67 12.58 -0.57 5.37
C ILE A 67 12.18 -0.59 6.84
N GLN A 68 12.37 0.49 7.56
CA GLN A 68 11.95 0.59 8.96
C GLN A 68 10.43 0.43 9.11
N LEU A 69 9.68 1.04 8.20
CA LEU A 69 8.23 0.94 8.20
C LEU A 69 7.75 -0.50 7.91
N LYS A 70 8.39 -1.18 6.97
CA LYS A 70 8.14 -2.61 6.69
C LYS A 70 8.42 -3.48 7.92
N ASP A 71 9.54 -3.23 8.59
CA ASP A 71 9.91 -3.96 9.80
C ASP A 71 8.87 -3.75 10.91
N MET A 72 8.40 -2.54 11.09
CA MET A 72 7.33 -2.24 12.04
C MET A 72 6.02 -2.97 11.68
N CYS A 73 5.62 -2.95 10.42
CA CYS A 73 4.45 -3.69 9.95
C CYS A 73 4.57 -5.18 10.25
N TYR A 74 5.73 -5.75 10.01
CA TYR A 74 6.00 -7.15 10.30
C TYR A 74 5.84 -7.45 11.79
N LYS A 75 6.45 -6.65 12.65
CA LYS A 75 6.38 -6.81 14.12
C LYS A 75 4.96 -6.63 14.66
N LYS A 76 4.18 -5.74 14.08
CA LYS A 76 2.81 -5.45 14.49
C LYS A 76 1.76 -6.29 13.75
N ASN A 77 2.19 -7.19 12.91
CA ASN A 77 1.33 -8.07 12.11
C ASN A 77 0.36 -7.31 11.20
N VAL A 78 0.83 -6.23 10.59
CA VAL A 78 0.10 -5.41 9.62
C VAL A 78 0.40 -5.90 8.21
N SER A 79 -0.62 -6.06 7.39
CA SER A 79 -0.47 -6.43 5.98
C SER A 79 0.17 -5.31 5.17
N ILE A 80 1.09 -5.68 4.29
CA ILE A 80 1.82 -4.74 3.44
C ILE A 80 1.56 -5.05 1.98
N MET A 81 1.36 -4.01 1.20
CA MET A 81 1.34 -4.09 -0.27
C MET A 81 2.31 -3.05 -0.83
N CYS A 82 3.06 -3.42 -1.85
CA CYS A 82 3.90 -2.49 -2.59
C CYS A 82 3.25 -2.13 -3.92
N SER A 83 3.32 -0.87 -4.31
CA SER A 83 2.81 -0.41 -5.58
C SER A 83 3.91 0.23 -6.41
N THR A 84 3.90 -0.03 -7.70
CA THR A 84 4.80 0.63 -8.67
C THR A 84 4.23 1.95 -9.18
N ASP A 85 3.02 2.30 -8.81
CA ASP A 85 2.33 3.50 -9.27
C ASP A 85 1.58 4.19 -8.11
N MET A 86 2.34 4.72 -7.16
CA MET A 86 1.77 5.46 -6.02
C MET A 86 1.06 6.74 -6.45
N ARG A 87 1.53 7.37 -7.53
CA ARG A 87 0.92 8.57 -8.06
C ARG A 87 -0.52 8.35 -8.49
N ARG A 88 -0.79 7.23 -9.17
CA ARG A 88 -2.15 6.87 -9.56
C ARG A 88 -3.05 6.65 -8.34
N LEU A 89 -2.55 5.99 -7.31
CA LEU A 89 -3.30 5.79 -6.07
C LEU A 89 -3.60 7.13 -5.38
N ALA A 90 -2.64 8.04 -5.39
CA ALA A 90 -2.81 9.38 -4.84
C ALA A 90 -3.86 10.20 -5.62
N GLU A 91 -3.90 10.08 -6.94
CA GLU A 91 -4.93 10.72 -7.77
C GLU A 91 -6.34 10.25 -7.42
N LEU A 92 -6.50 8.97 -7.12
CA LEU A 92 -7.79 8.40 -6.72
C LEU A 92 -8.34 9.02 -5.42
N VAL A 93 -7.48 9.44 -4.54
CA VAL A 93 -7.85 10.03 -3.25
C VAL A 93 -7.71 11.56 -3.23
N ASN A 94 -7.63 12.18 -4.39
CA ASN A 94 -7.57 13.63 -4.57
C ASN A 94 -6.57 14.34 -3.66
N VAL A 95 -5.41 13.72 -3.46
CA VAL A 95 -4.38 14.26 -2.57
C VAL A 95 -3.91 15.64 -3.02
N ASP A 96 -4.00 15.92 -4.31
CA ASP A 96 -3.58 17.19 -4.88
C ASP A 96 -4.48 18.37 -4.49
N ASP A 97 -5.74 18.10 -4.12
CA ASP A 97 -6.72 19.15 -3.80
C ASP A 97 -6.63 19.71 -2.38
N ILE A 98 -5.95 19.04 -1.47
CA ILE A 98 -6.06 19.36 -0.04
C ILE A 98 -5.13 20.47 0.43
N SER A 99 -4.10 20.82 -0.29
CA SER A 99 -3.24 21.94 0.07
C SER A 99 -2.53 22.55 -1.13
N GLY A 100 -2.65 23.84 -1.29
CA GLY A 100 -1.97 24.60 -2.34
C GLY A 100 -0.44 24.64 -2.26
N ASN A 101 0.17 23.73 -1.56
CA ASN A 101 1.62 23.55 -1.50
C ASN A 101 2.02 22.28 -2.26
N GLU A 102 2.33 22.43 -3.51
CA GLU A 102 2.83 21.35 -4.37
C GLU A 102 4.15 20.74 -3.92
N ALA A 103 4.78 21.30 -2.91
CA ALA A 103 6.23 21.16 -2.73
C ALA A 103 6.67 19.89 -2.02
N SER A 104 5.83 19.09 -1.39
CA SER A 104 6.36 17.87 -0.77
C SER A 104 5.30 16.95 -0.17
N ARG A 105 4.40 16.47 -0.99
CA ARG A 105 3.60 15.37 -0.49
C ARG A 105 4.37 14.09 -0.61
N ASP A 106 4.63 13.53 0.53
CA ASP A 106 5.21 12.20 0.62
C ASP A 106 4.15 11.18 0.23
N LEU A 107 4.15 10.82 -1.04
CA LEU A 107 3.23 9.82 -1.61
C LEU A 107 3.80 8.40 -1.56
N HIS A 108 4.83 8.17 -0.78
CA HIS A 108 5.53 6.88 -0.76
C HIS A 108 4.89 5.87 0.19
N CYS A 109 3.95 6.32 1.02
CA CYS A 109 3.21 5.46 1.93
C CYS A 109 1.76 5.92 2.09
N ILE A 110 0.83 4.98 1.99
CA ILE A 110 -0.58 5.18 2.30
C ILE A 110 -0.98 4.14 3.33
N LEU A 111 -1.45 4.60 4.49
CA LEU A 111 -1.90 3.73 5.56
C LEU A 111 -3.42 3.74 5.62
N VAL A 112 -4.03 2.56 5.52
CA VAL A 112 -5.47 2.38 5.65
C VAL A 112 -5.80 2.02 7.08
N THR A 113 -6.68 2.80 7.71
CA THR A 113 -7.08 2.61 9.10
C THR A 113 -8.55 2.24 9.22
N ILE A 114 -8.96 1.70 10.36
CA ILE A 114 -10.34 1.30 10.60
C ILE A 114 -11.22 2.54 10.75
N PRO A 115 -12.28 2.68 9.93
CA PRO A 115 -13.20 3.81 10.05
C PRO A 115 -14.10 3.68 11.29
N PRO A 116 -14.47 4.82 11.92
CA PRO A 116 -15.26 4.80 13.13
C PRO A 116 -16.76 4.56 12.91
N VAL A 117 -17.29 4.84 11.72
CA VAL A 117 -18.73 4.88 11.48
C VAL A 117 -19.23 3.80 10.53
N LYS A 118 -18.69 3.74 9.32
CA LYS A 118 -19.10 2.76 8.33
C LYS A 118 -18.06 1.65 8.22
N PRO A 119 -18.48 0.37 8.11
CA PRO A 119 -17.55 -0.71 7.86
C PRO A 119 -16.90 -0.55 6.49
N LEU A 120 -15.70 -1.06 6.37
CA LEU A 120 -14.98 -1.12 5.10
C LEU A 120 -15.65 -2.08 4.13
N PRO A 121 -15.46 -1.92 2.80
CA PRO A 121 -16.02 -2.83 1.81
C PRO A 121 -15.56 -4.26 2.06
N ARG A 122 -16.47 -5.11 2.48
CA ARG A 122 -16.16 -6.49 2.91
C ARG A 122 -15.51 -7.31 1.81
N GLN A 123 -16.03 -7.22 0.61
CA GLN A 123 -15.52 -7.99 -0.52
C GLN A 123 -14.11 -7.56 -0.91
N ALA A 124 -13.86 -6.25 -0.96
CA ALA A 124 -12.53 -5.72 -1.22
C ALA A 124 -11.52 -6.17 -0.15
N LEU A 125 -11.91 -6.12 1.12
CA LEU A 125 -11.06 -6.59 2.22
C LEU A 125 -10.75 -8.08 2.12
N GLN A 126 -11.71 -8.91 1.74
CA GLN A 126 -11.49 -10.34 1.57
C GLN A 126 -10.48 -10.63 0.45
N ILE A 127 -10.62 -9.94 -0.67
CA ILE A 127 -9.70 -10.09 -1.81
C ILE A 127 -8.28 -9.69 -1.40
N LEU A 128 -8.14 -8.55 -0.74
CA LEU A 128 -6.83 -8.04 -0.31
C LEU A 128 -6.21 -8.91 0.78
N SER A 129 -6.99 -9.36 1.75
CA SER A 129 -6.53 -10.25 2.81
C SER A 129 -6.06 -11.58 2.27
N SER A 130 -6.80 -12.16 1.34
CA SER A 130 -6.43 -13.43 0.70
C SER A 130 -5.14 -13.28 -0.10
N PHE A 131 -4.99 -12.19 -0.82
CA PHE A 131 -3.76 -11.89 -1.57
C PHE A 131 -2.56 -11.76 -0.64
N CYS A 132 -2.68 -10.98 0.43
CA CYS A 132 -1.61 -10.77 1.40
C CYS A 132 -1.24 -12.07 2.12
N GLU A 133 -2.23 -12.88 2.47
CA GLU A 133 -2.03 -14.16 3.15
C GLU A 133 -1.32 -15.18 2.26
N GLU A 134 -1.75 -15.31 1.02
CA GLU A 134 -1.12 -16.21 0.06
C GLU A 134 0.32 -15.83 -0.20
N SER A 135 0.61 -14.55 -0.30
CA SER A 135 1.98 -14.09 -0.50
C SER A 135 2.87 -14.29 0.72
N ARG A 136 2.32 -14.24 1.93
CA ARG A 136 3.06 -14.62 3.15
C ARG A 136 3.45 -16.11 3.13
N ARG A 137 2.59 -16.98 2.61
CA ARG A 137 2.88 -18.42 2.47
C ARG A 137 4.01 -18.70 1.50
N ARG A 138 4.27 -17.79 0.56
CA ARG A 138 5.36 -17.91 -0.42
C ARG A 138 6.68 -17.33 0.08
N ASP A 139 6.85 -17.20 1.39
CA ASP A 139 8.06 -16.70 2.04
C ASP A 139 8.37 -15.22 1.79
N SER A 140 7.33 -14.45 1.51
CA SER A 140 7.47 -13.06 1.18
C SER A 140 6.63 -12.22 2.14
N SER A 141 7.28 -11.38 2.91
CA SER A 141 6.61 -10.46 3.83
C SER A 141 6.01 -9.24 3.12
N VAL A 142 6.34 -9.05 1.85
CA VAL A 142 5.95 -7.88 1.07
C VAL A 142 5.37 -8.31 -0.27
N HIS A 143 4.21 -7.76 -0.62
CA HIS A 143 3.53 -8.04 -1.88
C HIS A 143 3.59 -6.84 -2.79
N CYS A 144 4.09 -7.05 -3.99
CA CYS A 144 4.15 -6.02 -4.99
C CYS A 144 2.91 -6.08 -5.88
N LEU A 145 2.10 -5.04 -5.86
CA LEU A 145 1.13 -4.77 -6.88
C LEU A 145 1.82 -4.12 -8.06
N CYS A 146 2.13 -4.93 -9.04
CA CYS A 146 2.53 -4.39 -10.32
C CYS A 146 1.31 -3.74 -10.96
N SER A 147 1.48 -2.54 -11.47
CA SER A 147 0.46 -1.90 -12.29
C SER A 147 -0.02 -2.89 -13.34
N TYR A 148 -1.30 -3.22 -13.32
CA TYR A 148 -1.89 -4.20 -14.25
C TYR A 148 -1.81 -3.79 -15.74
N ARG A 149 -1.31 -2.59 -16.01
CA ARG A 149 -1.09 -2.09 -17.37
C ARG A 149 0.16 -2.65 -18.05
N TYR A 150 1.10 -3.20 -17.27
CA TYR A 150 2.35 -3.72 -17.83
C TYR A 150 2.70 -5.06 -17.19
N PRO A 151 2.35 -6.15 -17.85
CA PRO A 151 2.86 -7.46 -17.45
C PRO A 151 4.33 -7.58 -17.87
N SER A 152 5.18 -6.67 -17.42
CA SER A 152 6.59 -6.81 -17.69
C SER A 152 7.21 -7.70 -16.63
N ARG A 153 7.90 -8.73 -17.10
CA ARG A 153 8.71 -9.62 -16.29
C ARG A 153 9.77 -8.86 -15.45
N SER A 154 9.92 -7.57 -15.70
CA SER A 154 10.87 -6.71 -15.01
C SER A 154 10.37 -6.17 -13.67
N CYS A 155 9.12 -6.38 -13.33
CA CYS A 155 8.60 -5.95 -12.03
C CYS A 155 9.09 -6.81 -10.88
N CYS A 156 9.70 -7.92 -11.19
CA CYS A 156 10.27 -8.84 -10.20
C CYS A 156 11.52 -8.31 -9.49
N CYS A 157 12.03 -7.16 -9.93
CA CYS A 157 13.18 -6.53 -9.26
C CYS A 157 12.83 -6.04 -7.84
N CYS A 158 11.56 -5.76 -7.58
CA CYS A 158 11.11 -5.30 -6.28
C CYS A 158 10.97 -6.43 -5.27
N CYS A 159 10.92 -7.63 -5.76
CA CYS A 159 10.60 -8.76 -4.93
C CYS A 159 11.68 -9.82 -5.10
N ARG A 160 12.51 -9.97 -4.11
CA ARG A 160 13.13 -11.27 -3.87
C ARG A 160 12.07 -12.39 -3.79
N CYS A 161 10.81 -12.01 -3.94
CA CYS A 161 9.64 -12.86 -3.88
C CYS A 161 9.38 -13.67 -5.15
N CYS A 162 10.05 -13.34 -6.24
CA CYS A 162 9.87 -14.02 -7.52
C CYS A 162 11.03 -14.97 -7.87
N LYS A 163 11.69 -15.47 -6.87
CA LYS A 163 12.58 -16.59 -7.06
C LYS A 163 11.84 -17.90 -6.87
#